data_d47d6120b45da8cc9b119abd0f5092be
#
_entry.id   d47d6120b45da8cc9b119abd0f5092be
#
_cell.length_a   1.000
_cell.length_b   1.000
_cell.length_c   1.000
_cell.angle_alpha   90.00
_cell.angle_beta   90.00
_cell.angle_gamma   90.00
#
_symmetry.space_group_name_H-M   'P 1'
#
loop_
_entity.id
_entity.type
_entity.pdbx_description
1 polymer ?
#
loop_
_entity_poly.entity_id
_entity_poly.type
_entity_poly.pdbx_seq_one_letter_code
_entity_poly.pdbx_strand_id
1 'polypeptide(L)'
;ADDVIFTDKENLEKYPFPRGGVDKVLVTSPPSTIDLATRVTNPGGKVAFLGIGYGDRAKATFDSNIVHLRKISIIGSNAIPALYFPRCIDLLEAGMVDVKSLISHRFKLEDLPTAMAQYLAEKDKAVKAIMVNE
;
A
#
# COMPACT_ATOMS: atom_id res chain seq x y z
N ALA A 1 0.83 -13.54 -2.93
CA ALA A 1 1.76 -12.97 -3.92
C ALA A 1 2.49 -14.11 -4.61
N ASP A 2 2.74 -13.97 -5.90
CA ASP A 2 3.47 -14.98 -6.68
C ASP A 2 4.99 -14.80 -6.49
N ASP A 3 5.43 -13.53 -6.40
CA ASP A 3 6.81 -13.14 -6.15
C ASP A 3 6.93 -12.05 -5.09
N VAL A 4 8.08 -12.03 -4.40
CA VAL A 4 8.46 -10.97 -3.45
C VAL A 4 9.85 -10.45 -3.83
N ILE A 5 9.94 -9.15 -4.13
CA ILE A 5 11.18 -8.49 -4.53
C ILE A 5 11.61 -7.52 -3.43
N PHE A 6 12.82 -7.69 -2.93
CA PHE A 6 13.40 -6.79 -1.93
C PHE A 6 14.19 -5.69 -2.65
N THR A 7 13.64 -4.48 -2.67
CA THR A 7 14.21 -3.34 -3.42
C THR A 7 15.49 -2.76 -2.81
N ASP A 8 15.87 -3.16 -1.62
CA ASP A 8 17.19 -2.92 -1.02
C ASP A 8 18.29 -3.84 -1.57
N LYS A 9 17.90 -4.97 -2.16
CA LYS A 9 18.81 -5.98 -2.72
C LYS A 9 18.78 -6.04 -4.23
N GLU A 10 17.63 -5.68 -4.83
CA GLU A 10 17.41 -5.81 -6.26
C GLU A 10 16.98 -4.48 -6.88
N ASN A 11 17.53 -4.16 -8.05
CA ASN A 11 17.07 -3.01 -8.81
C ASN A 11 15.79 -3.37 -9.56
N LEU A 12 14.67 -2.80 -9.12
CA LEU A 12 13.36 -3.09 -9.67
C LEU A 12 13.23 -2.72 -11.16
N GLU A 13 13.95 -1.71 -11.64
CA GLU A 13 13.95 -1.34 -13.07
C GLU A 13 14.65 -2.38 -13.97
N LYS A 14 15.51 -3.20 -13.38
CA LYS A 14 16.22 -4.29 -14.08
C LYS A 14 15.60 -5.67 -13.84
N TYR A 15 14.56 -5.73 -13.01
CA TYR A 15 13.89 -6.98 -12.72
C TYR A 15 13.23 -7.53 -13.99
N PRO A 16 13.38 -8.82 -14.30
CA PRO A 16 12.90 -9.42 -15.55
C PRO A 16 11.39 -9.67 -15.51
N PHE A 17 10.61 -8.62 -15.45
CA PHE A 17 9.15 -8.74 -15.57
C PHE A 17 8.76 -9.41 -16.90
N PRO A 18 7.76 -10.29 -16.92
CA PRO A 18 7.39 -11.08 -18.11
C PRO A 18 7.14 -10.28 -19.38
N ARG A 19 6.76 -8.98 -19.24
CA ARG A 19 6.51 -8.07 -20.38
C ARG A 19 7.36 -6.81 -20.32
N GLY A 20 8.51 -6.89 -19.67
CA GLY A 20 9.42 -5.77 -19.48
C GLY A 20 8.93 -4.73 -18.46
N GLY A 21 7.82 -4.99 -17.78
CA GLY A 21 7.22 -4.13 -16.76
C GLY A 21 5.88 -4.69 -16.29
N VAL A 22 5.12 -3.89 -15.54
CA VAL A 22 3.81 -4.26 -14.98
C VAL A 22 2.70 -3.34 -15.48
N ASP A 23 1.48 -3.84 -15.60
CA ASP A 23 0.35 -3.05 -16.10
C ASP A 23 -0.33 -2.22 -15.02
N LYS A 24 -0.24 -2.66 -13.77
CA LYS A 24 -0.87 -2.00 -12.62
C LYS A 24 0.10 -1.98 -11.45
N VAL A 25 0.31 -0.81 -10.87
CA VAL A 25 1.11 -0.62 -9.67
C VAL A 25 0.24 -0.03 -8.58
N LEU A 26 0.29 -0.62 -7.40
CA LEU A 26 -0.35 -0.07 -6.20
C LEU A 26 0.75 0.40 -5.25
N VAL A 27 0.87 1.71 -5.10
CA VAL A 27 1.85 2.34 -4.21
C VAL A 27 1.22 2.54 -2.84
N THR A 28 1.64 1.73 -1.87
CA THR A 28 1.23 1.82 -0.46
C THR A 28 2.29 2.45 0.43
N SER A 29 3.44 2.75 -0.14
CA SER A 29 4.61 3.41 0.46
C SER A 29 4.55 4.94 0.30
N PRO A 30 5.50 5.69 0.88
CA PRO A 30 5.51 7.15 0.74
C PRO A 30 5.51 7.65 -0.70
N PRO A 31 4.99 8.86 -0.99
CA PRO A 31 4.89 9.44 -2.34
C PRO A 31 6.19 9.47 -3.14
N SER A 32 7.34 9.48 -2.46
CA SER A 32 8.67 9.43 -3.12
C SER A 32 8.89 8.18 -3.99
N THR A 33 8.11 7.11 -3.80
CA THR A 33 8.23 5.88 -4.61
C THR A 33 7.42 5.92 -5.90
N ILE A 34 6.64 6.98 -6.15
CA ILE A 34 5.82 7.12 -7.37
C ILE A 34 6.70 7.17 -8.63
N ASP A 35 7.87 7.80 -8.57
CA ASP A 35 8.78 7.86 -9.72
C ASP A 35 9.21 6.44 -10.15
N LEU A 36 9.69 5.63 -9.21
CA LEU A 36 10.04 4.23 -9.48
C LEU A 36 8.84 3.44 -10.02
N ALA A 37 7.66 3.65 -9.47
CA ALA A 37 6.43 3.03 -9.95
C ALA A 37 6.15 3.35 -11.42
N THR A 38 6.35 4.61 -11.85
CA THR A 38 6.15 4.99 -13.26
C THR A 38 7.17 4.35 -14.18
N ARG A 39 8.42 4.17 -13.72
CA ARG A 39 9.51 3.58 -14.52
C ARG A 39 9.27 2.12 -14.86
N VAL A 40 8.69 1.36 -13.91
CA VAL A 40 8.39 -0.07 -14.10
C VAL A 40 7.02 -0.34 -14.73
N THR A 41 6.22 0.71 -14.94
CA THR A 41 4.88 0.57 -15.53
C THR A 41 4.94 0.48 -17.05
N ASN A 42 4.25 -0.51 -17.60
CA ASN A 42 4.10 -0.69 -19.04
C ASN A 42 3.31 0.46 -19.70
N PRO A 43 3.48 0.69 -21.02
CA PRO A 43 2.67 1.63 -21.76
C PRO A 43 1.16 1.36 -21.59
N GLY A 44 0.39 2.41 -21.32
CA GLY A 44 -1.05 2.33 -21.04
C GLY A 44 -1.39 1.84 -19.62
N GLY A 45 -0.39 1.57 -18.80
CA GLY A 45 -0.56 1.07 -17.44
C GLY A 45 -1.07 2.11 -16.44
N LYS A 46 -1.32 1.68 -15.22
CA LYS A 46 -1.90 2.51 -14.15
C LYS A 46 -1.06 2.42 -12.88
N VAL A 47 -0.78 3.57 -12.29
CA VAL A 47 -0.17 3.71 -10.98
C VAL A 47 -1.21 4.29 -10.04
N ALA A 48 -1.70 3.52 -9.09
CA ALA A 48 -2.58 3.99 -8.03
C ALA A 48 -1.78 4.16 -6.75
N PHE A 49 -1.91 5.30 -6.06
CA PHE A 49 -1.22 5.53 -4.80
C PHE A 49 -2.19 5.82 -3.65
N LEU A 50 -1.88 5.23 -2.49
CA LEU A 50 -2.62 5.35 -1.23
C LEU A 50 -1.73 5.95 -0.13
N GLY A 51 -0.41 5.94 -0.31
CA GLY A 51 0.53 6.47 0.67
C GLY A 51 0.35 7.97 0.89
N ILE A 52 0.27 8.39 2.16
CA ILE A 52 0.16 9.80 2.57
C ILE A 52 1.49 10.23 3.16
N GLY A 53 1.96 11.40 2.77
CA GLY A 53 3.08 12.10 3.38
C GLY A 53 2.62 13.41 4.01
N TYR A 54 3.43 13.95 4.92
CA TYR A 54 3.18 15.25 5.55
C TYR A 54 4.36 16.19 5.30
N GLY A 55 4.08 17.49 5.11
CA GLY A 55 5.09 18.49 4.79
C GLY A 55 5.81 18.16 3.49
N ASP A 56 7.13 18.23 3.48
CA ASP A 56 7.92 17.95 2.26
C ASP A 56 7.84 16.49 1.80
N ARG A 57 7.53 15.57 2.70
CA ARG A 57 7.30 14.16 2.36
C ARG A 57 5.99 13.90 1.60
N ALA A 58 5.10 14.89 1.52
CA ALA A 58 3.89 14.80 0.70
C ALA A 58 4.15 15.05 -0.79
N LYS A 59 5.35 15.58 -1.12
CA LYS A 59 5.72 15.90 -2.49
C LYS A 59 6.29 14.67 -3.19
N ALA A 60 5.86 14.45 -4.44
CA ALA A 60 6.42 13.45 -5.33
C ALA A 60 6.99 14.14 -6.56
N THR A 61 8.17 13.72 -6.98
CA THR A 61 8.77 14.13 -8.24
C THR A 61 8.88 12.90 -9.13
N PHE A 62 8.49 13.02 -10.39
CA PHE A 62 8.59 11.96 -11.38
C PHE A 62 8.88 12.54 -12.75
N ASP A 63 9.42 11.71 -13.65
CA ASP A 63 9.67 12.11 -15.04
C ASP A 63 8.33 12.18 -15.81
N SER A 64 7.89 13.39 -16.12
CA SER A 64 6.64 13.63 -16.85
C SER A 64 6.66 13.06 -18.28
N ASN A 65 7.84 12.97 -18.91
CA ASN A 65 7.96 12.39 -20.24
C ASN A 65 7.71 10.89 -20.23
N ILE A 66 8.13 10.17 -19.19
CA ILE A 66 7.80 8.75 -19.03
C ILE A 66 6.29 8.57 -18.98
N VAL A 67 5.61 9.35 -18.15
CA VAL A 67 4.15 9.30 -18.00
C VAL A 67 3.45 9.63 -19.30
N HIS A 68 3.88 10.72 -19.98
CA HIS A 68 3.27 11.17 -21.22
C HIS A 68 3.49 10.19 -22.39
N LEU A 69 4.73 9.80 -22.65
CA LEU A 69 5.08 8.96 -23.80
C LEU A 69 4.55 7.54 -23.65
N ARG A 70 4.51 7.01 -22.44
CA ARG A 70 3.94 5.69 -22.16
C ARG A 70 2.43 5.72 -21.90
N LYS A 71 1.78 6.90 -21.89
CA LYS A 71 0.34 7.06 -21.59
C LYS A 71 -0.07 6.43 -20.26
N ILE A 72 0.75 6.60 -19.22
CA ILE A 72 0.50 6.06 -17.89
C ILE A 72 -0.54 6.94 -17.19
N SER A 73 -1.49 6.31 -16.50
CA SER A 73 -2.42 7.00 -15.61
C SER A 73 -1.90 6.97 -14.18
N ILE A 74 -1.76 8.14 -13.54
CA ILE A 74 -1.46 8.25 -12.09
C ILE A 74 -2.77 8.59 -11.39
N ILE A 75 -3.18 7.77 -10.40
CA ILE A 75 -4.49 7.85 -9.76
C ILE A 75 -4.30 7.93 -8.25
N GLY A 76 -4.80 9.00 -7.64
CA GLY A 76 -4.91 9.09 -6.19
C GLY A 76 -6.08 8.27 -5.67
N SER A 77 -5.92 7.63 -4.53
CA SER A 77 -7.00 6.94 -3.83
C SER A 77 -7.07 7.42 -2.39
N ASN A 78 -8.27 7.69 -1.93
CA ASN A 78 -8.54 8.04 -0.54
C ASN A 78 -9.73 7.24 -0.02
N ALA A 79 -9.70 6.91 1.26
CA ALA A 79 -10.81 6.24 1.91
C ALA A 79 -12.02 7.18 1.99
N ILE A 80 -13.16 6.75 1.46
CA ILE A 80 -14.45 7.41 1.61
C ILE A 80 -15.39 6.42 2.30
N PRO A 81 -15.41 6.37 3.65
CA PRO A 81 -16.16 5.34 4.39
C PRO A 81 -17.64 5.26 4.02
N ALA A 82 -18.29 6.41 3.87
CA ALA A 82 -19.71 6.46 3.51
C ALA A 82 -20.02 5.76 2.17
N LEU A 83 -19.07 5.79 1.22
CA LEU A 83 -19.25 5.19 -0.10
C LEU A 83 -18.85 3.72 -0.14
N TYR A 84 -17.74 3.38 0.52
CA TYR A 84 -17.11 2.06 0.35
C TYR A 84 -17.36 1.08 1.51
N PHE A 85 -17.80 1.56 2.66
CA PHE A 85 -18.01 0.71 3.83
C PHE A 85 -19.00 -0.45 3.59
N PRO A 86 -20.17 -0.22 2.97
CA PRO A 86 -21.08 -1.33 2.64
C PRO A 86 -20.41 -2.37 1.75
N ARG A 87 -19.69 -1.93 0.73
CA ARG A 87 -18.96 -2.85 -0.17
C ARG A 87 -17.87 -3.65 0.54
N CYS A 88 -17.20 -3.04 1.51
CA CYS A 88 -16.22 -3.76 2.32
C CYS A 88 -16.87 -4.85 3.16
N ILE A 89 -18.05 -4.59 3.73
CA ILE A 89 -18.82 -5.59 4.49
C ILE A 89 -19.21 -6.75 3.58
N ASP A 90 -19.75 -6.48 2.37
CA ASP A 90 -20.11 -7.51 1.40
C ASP A 90 -18.91 -8.43 1.08
N LEU A 91 -17.72 -7.85 0.90
CA LEU A 91 -16.48 -8.59 0.61
C LEU A 91 -16.05 -9.47 1.80
N LEU A 92 -16.24 -8.98 3.02
CA LEU A 92 -15.94 -9.73 4.24
C LEU A 92 -16.91 -10.90 4.43
N GLU A 93 -18.20 -10.66 4.26
CA GLU A 93 -19.25 -11.67 4.36
C GLU A 93 -19.11 -12.76 3.30
N ALA A 94 -18.69 -12.36 2.09
CA ALA A 94 -18.38 -13.30 1.01
C ALA A 94 -17.08 -14.09 1.24
N GLY A 95 -16.33 -13.84 2.32
CA GLY A 95 -15.06 -14.51 2.60
C GLY A 95 -13.94 -14.17 1.61
N MET A 96 -14.08 -13.08 0.84
CA MET A 96 -13.08 -12.68 -0.16
C MET A 96 -11.84 -12.04 0.46
N VAL A 97 -11.91 -11.60 1.71
CA VAL A 97 -10.81 -11.01 2.47
C VAL A 97 -10.69 -11.72 3.82
N ASP A 98 -9.55 -12.33 4.07
CA ASP A 98 -9.23 -12.91 5.38
C ASP A 98 -8.70 -11.83 6.33
N VAL A 99 -9.63 -11.11 6.96
CA VAL A 99 -9.27 -10.07 7.93
C VAL A 99 -8.74 -10.64 9.25
N LYS A 100 -9.06 -11.90 9.58
CA LYS A 100 -8.61 -12.50 10.84
C LYS A 100 -7.10 -12.69 10.84
N SER A 101 -6.52 -13.09 9.71
CA SER A 101 -5.07 -13.22 9.56
C SER A 101 -4.32 -11.88 9.61
N LEU A 102 -5.01 -10.76 9.32
CA LEU A 102 -4.42 -9.42 9.39
C LEU A 102 -4.36 -8.86 10.82
N ILE A 103 -5.16 -9.40 11.75
CA ILE A 103 -5.19 -8.94 13.14
C ILE A 103 -4.01 -9.56 13.87
N SER A 104 -2.93 -8.81 14.01
CA SER A 104 -1.72 -9.23 14.69
C SER A 104 -1.77 -9.03 16.22
N HIS A 105 -2.51 -8.01 16.68
CA HIS A 105 -2.57 -7.64 18.10
C HIS A 105 -4.00 -7.32 18.53
N ARG A 106 -4.36 -7.77 19.73
CA ARG A 106 -5.63 -7.47 20.40
C ARG A 106 -5.34 -6.91 21.78
N PHE A 107 -5.96 -5.77 22.11
CA PHE A 107 -5.76 -5.07 23.37
C PHE A 107 -7.10 -4.71 23.99
N LYS A 108 -7.14 -4.63 25.31
CA LYS A 108 -8.25 -4.02 26.04
C LYS A 108 -8.01 -2.51 26.18
N LEU A 109 -9.08 -1.75 26.38
CA LEU A 109 -8.97 -0.29 26.50
C LEU A 109 -8.10 0.13 27.70
N GLU A 110 -8.23 -0.56 28.82
CA GLU A 110 -7.45 -0.30 30.03
C GLU A 110 -5.94 -0.54 29.85
N ASP A 111 -5.56 -1.41 28.91
CA ASP A 111 -4.15 -1.75 28.64
C ASP A 111 -3.50 -0.83 27.59
N LEU A 112 -4.25 0.17 27.07
CA LEU A 112 -3.81 0.98 25.94
C LEU A 112 -2.41 1.59 26.08
N PRO A 113 -1.99 2.15 27.23
CA PRO A 113 -0.64 2.71 27.36
C PRO A 113 0.47 1.67 27.15
N THR A 114 0.28 0.47 27.73
CA THR A 114 1.23 -0.65 27.59
C THR A 114 1.17 -1.26 26.19
N ALA A 115 -0.04 -1.38 25.63
CA ALA A 115 -0.30 -1.90 24.31
C ALA A 115 0.36 -1.05 23.20
N MET A 116 0.33 0.26 23.34
CA MET A 116 1.00 1.17 22.38
C MET A 116 2.51 1.00 22.43
N ALA A 117 3.10 0.86 23.62
CA ALA A 117 4.53 0.61 23.75
C ALA A 117 4.94 -0.73 23.12
N GLN A 118 4.17 -1.78 23.37
CA GLN A 118 4.38 -3.10 22.76
C GLN A 118 4.25 -3.05 21.24
N TYR A 119 3.19 -2.44 20.72
CA TYR A 119 2.96 -2.27 19.28
C TYR A 119 4.14 -1.58 18.59
N LEU A 120 4.67 -0.53 19.20
CA LEU A 120 5.82 0.20 18.66
C LEU A 120 7.11 -0.63 18.72
N ALA A 121 7.30 -1.43 19.76
CA ALA A 121 8.47 -2.31 19.90
C ALA A 121 8.42 -3.48 18.89
N GLU A 122 7.24 -3.95 18.53
CA GLU A 122 7.01 -5.07 17.61
C GLU A 122 6.59 -4.63 16.20
N LYS A 123 6.95 -3.41 15.81
CA LYS A 123 6.52 -2.77 14.56
C LYS A 123 6.74 -3.64 13.32
N ASP A 124 7.79 -4.43 13.28
CA ASP A 124 8.09 -5.31 12.14
C ASP A 124 7.13 -6.51 12.03
N LYS A 125 6.43 -6.84 13.11
CA LYS A 125 5.43 -7.92 13.18
C LYS A 125 4.01 -7.39 13.22
N ALA A 126 3.84 -6.10 13.49
CA ALA A 126 2.55 -5.46 13.67
C ALA A 126 1.92 -5.15 12.32
N VAL A 127 0.87 -5.87 11.94
CA VAL A 127 0.08 -5.61 10.75
C VAL A 127 -1.14 -4.75 11.10
N LYS A 128 -1.97 -5.24 12.03
CA LYS A 128 -3.17 -4.53 12.49
C LYS A 128 -3.40 -4.79 13.97
N ALA A 129 -3.46 -3.72 14.73
CA ALA A 129 -3.85 -3.77 16.13
C ALA A 129 -5.32 -3.33 16.25
N ILE A 130 -6.10 -4.06 17.05
CA ILE A 130 -7.48 -3.73 17.35
C ILE A 130 -7.71 -3.68 18.85
N MET A 131 -8.60 -2.79 19.28
CA MET A 131 -9.14 -2.78 20.62
C MET A 131 -10.38 -3.65 20.70
N VAL A 132 -10.50 -4.45 21.75
CA VAL A 132 -11.65 -5.31 22.01
C VAL A 132 -12.27 -4.95 23.37
N ASN A 133 -13.58 -4.96 23.44
CA ASN A 133 -14.37 -4.71 24.66
C ASN A 133 -14.89 -6.07 25.19
N GLU A 134 -14.00 -6.86 25.73
CA GLU A 134 -14.34 -8.16 26.37
C GLU A 134 -13.94 -8.14 27.84
#